data_6dc0edf99736e3ab0c796744ce2cfcd8
#
_entry.id   6dc0edf99736e3ab0c796744ce2cfcd8
#
_cell.length_a   1.000
_cell.length_b   1.000
_cell.length_c   1.000
_cell.angle_alpha   90.00
_cell.angle_beta   90.00
_cell.angle_gamma   90.00
#
_symmetry.space_group_name_H-M   'P 1'
#
loop_
_entity.id
_entity.type
_entity.pdbx_description
1 polymer ?
#
loop_
_entity_poly.entity_id
_entity_poly.type
_entity_poly.pdbx_seq_one_letter_code
_entity_poly.pdbx_strand_id
1 'polypeptide(L)'
;MSQGRPSPAAAPSPTGPIGVVDSGVGGLSVLRHLRAQLPAERFLYFADQAHIPYGPRPAEDILAFTAAITRFLLACRAKLIVVACNTATTAALDSLRRLFPDV
;
A
#
# COMPACT_ATOMS: atom_id res chain seq x y z
N MET A 1 17.83 18.83 -2.69
CA MET A 1 17.30 18.26 -2.46
C MET A 1 17.29 17.63 -1.49
N SER A 2 17.05 17.66 -1.00
CA SER A 2 17.08 16.95 -0.11
C SER A 2 16.96 15.80 -0.54
N GLN A 3 17.42 15.62 -1.01
CA GLN A 3 17.36 14.75 -1.45
C GLN A 3 16.68 13.86 -1.57
N GLY A 4 16.37 14.28 -2.16
CA GLY A 4 15.72 13.15 -2.58
C GLY A 4 14.95 12.37 -1.62
N ARG A 5 15.03 12.72 -0.46
CA ARG A 5 14.31 11.99 0.54
C ARG A 5 12.87 12.49 0.60
N PRO A 6 11.88 11.63 0.38
CA PRO A 6 10.51 12.08 0.50
C PRO A 6 10.22 12.50 1.92
N SER A 7 9.46 13.54 2.08
CA SER A 7 8.99 13.95 3.38
C SER A 7 7.98 12.92 3.90
N PRO A 8 8.12 12.47 5.15
CA PRO A 8 7.09 11.60 5.72
C PRO A 8 5.75 12.29 5.83
N ALA A 9 5.75 13.62 5.79
CA ALA A 9 4.53 14.40 5.86
C ALA A 9 4.02 14.80 4.48
N ALA A 10 4.60 14.25 3.40
CA ALA A 10 4.12 14.57 2.07
C ALA A 10 2.66 14.19 1.93
N ALA A 11 1.83 15.16 1.60
CA ALA A 11 0.42 14.92 1.39
C ALA A 11 0.20 14.14 0.11
N PRO A 12 -0.85 13.30 0.05
CA PRO A 12 -1.22 12.66 -1.20
C PRO A 12 -1.52 13.70 -2.26
N SER A 13 -1.11 13.43 -3.49
CA SER A 13 -1.39 14.31 -4.62
C SER A 13 -2.74 13.92 -5.21
N PRO A 14 -3.65 14.87 -5.47
CA PRO A 14 -4.92 14.52 -6.12
C PRO A 14 -4.74 13.89 -7.51
N THR A 15 -3.58 14.09 -8.13
CA THR A 15 -3.27 13.50 -9.44
C THR A 15 -2.33 12.30 -9.32
N GLY A 16 -1.99 11.90 -8.09
CA GLY A 16 -1.08 10.78 -7.86
C GLY A 16 -1.71 9.43 -8.18
N PRO A 17 -0.90 8.37 -8.23
CA PRO A 17 -1.43 7.04 -8.47
C PRO A 17 -2.17 6.49 -7.25
N ILE A 18 -2.97 5.46 -7.49
CA ILE A 18 -3.51 4.63 -6.43
C ILE A 18 -2.50 3.53 -6.14
N GLY A 19 -2.01 3.47 -4.90
CA GLY A 19 -1.10 2.40 -4.48
C GLY A 19 -1.88 1.17 -4.08
N VAL A 20 -1.43 0.00 -4.51
CA VAL A 20 -2.07 -1.27 -4.18
C VAL A 20 -1.03 -2.15 -3.50
N VAL A 21 -1.29 -2.53 -2.26
CA VAL A 21 -0.39 -3.36 -1.45
C VAL A 21 -0.94 -4.77 -1.40
N ASP A 22 -0.09 -5.75 -1.70
CA ASP A 22 -0.44 -7.15 -1.64
C ASP A 22 0.71 -7.95 -1.03
N SER A 23 0.37 -9.10 -0.42
CA SER A 23 1.38 -9.99 0.17
C SER A 23 2.01 -10.92 -0.86
N GLY A 24 1.40 -11.06 -2.04
CA GLY A 24 1.89 -11.98 -3.05
C GLY A 24 1.31 -11.60 -4.40
N VAL A 25 0.52 -12.51 -5.00
CA VAL A 25 -0.08 -12.27 -6.31
C VAL A 25 -1.61 -12.27 -6.26
N GLY A 26 -2.20 -12.55 -5.10
CA GLY A 26 -3.65 -12.63 -4.98
C GLY A 26 -4.36 -11.31 -5.25
N GLY A 27 -3.68 -10.19 -5.04
CA GLY A 27 -4.24 -8.87 -5.28
C GLY A 27 -4.34 -8.49 -6.75
N LEU A 28 -3.81 -9.29 -7.66
CA LEU A 28 -3.92 -8.99 -9.09
C LEU A 28 -5.36 -8.94 -9.57
N SER A 29 -6.23 -9.77 -9.01
CA SER A 29 -7.65 -9.71 -9.36
C SER A 29 -8.30 -8.42 -8.89
N VAL A 30 -7.92 -7.95 -7.70
CA VAL A 30 -8.37 -6.65 -7.19
C VAL A 30 -7.88 -5.53 -8.11
N LEU A 31 -6.61 -5.56 -8.47
CA LEU A 31 -6.04 -4.57 -9.37
C LEU A 31 -6.76 -4.54 -10.72
N ARG A 32 -7.08 -5.72 -11.26
CA ARG A 32 -7.79 -5.81 -12.53
C ARG A 32 -9.17 -5.16 -12.46
N HIS A 33 -9.90 -5.41 -11.38
CA HIS A 33 -11.20 -4.80 -11.17
C HIS A 33 -11.10 -3.28 -11.00
N LEU A 34 -10.12 -2.81 -10.25
CA LEU A 34 -9.91 -1.37 -10.08
C LEU A 34 -9.60 -0.70 -11.40
N ARG A 35 -8.74 -1.30 -12.22
CA ARG A 35 -8.40 -0.74 -13.52
C ARG A 35 -9.59 -0.68 -14.46
N ALA A 36 -10.45 -1.69 -14.40
CA ALA A 36 -11.65 -1.72 -15.24
C ALA A 36 -12.66 -0.64 -14.83
N GLN A 37 -12.79 -0.38 -13.53
CA GLN A 37 -13.76 0.60 -13.03
C GLN A 37 -13.23 2.02 -13.05
N LEU A 38 -11.91 2.20 -12.96
CA LEU A 38 -11.26 3.50 -12.87
C LEU A 38 -10.20 3.63 -13.97
N PRO A 39 -10.61 3.62 -15.24
CA PRO A 39 -9.65 3.56 -16.35
C PRO A 39 -8.79 4.80 -16.50
N ALA A 40 -9.20 5.93 -15.92
CA ALA A 40 -8.42 7.16 -15.97
C ALA A 40 -7.37 7.24 -14.86
N GLU A 41 -7.38 6.33 -13.89
CA GLU A 41 -6.44 6.34 -12.78
C GLU A 41 -5.18 5.56 -13.13
N ARG A 42 -4.07 6.00 -12.55
CA ARG A 42 -2.82 5.24 -12.60
C ARG A 42 -2.71 4.41 -11.33
N PHE A 43 -2.14 3.24 -11.45
CA PHE A 43 -1.98 2.32 -10.34
C PHE A 43 -0.51 1.97 -10.14
N LEU A 44 -0.11 1.86 -8.89
CA LEU A 44 1.22 1.40 -8.50
C LEU A 44 1.04 0.19 -7.60
N TYR A 45 1.32 -0.98 -8.13
CA TYR A 45 1.09 -2.25 -7.45
C TYR A 45 2.40 -2.75 -6.85
N PHE A 46 2.36 -3.08 -5.56
CA PHE A 46 3.50 -3.63 -4.86
C PHE A 46 3.09 -4.97 -4.22
N ALA A 47 3.70 -6.05 -4.69
CA ALA A 47 3.51 -7.39 -4.11
C ALA A 47 4.74 -7.74 -3.28
N ASP A 48 4.52 -7.98 -1.98
CA ASP A 48 5.61 -8.27 -1.03
C ASP A 48 5.97 -9.75 -1.09
N GLN A 49 6.55 -10.18 -2.20
CA GLN A 49 6.87 -11.58 -2.40
C GLN A 49 8.01 -12.08 -1.53
N ALA A 50 8.83 -11.17 -1.01
CA ALA A 50 9.95 -11.55 -0.15
C ALA A 50 9.50 -12.08 1.22
N HIS A 51 8.29 -11.74 1.65
CA HIS A 51 7.80 -12.07 2.99
C HIS A 51 6.59 -13.01 2.98
N ILE A 52 6.22 -13.54 1.84
CA ILE A 52 5.12 -14.50 1.78
C ILE A 52 5.56 -15.84 2.37
N PRO A 53 4.64 -16.58 3.02
CA PRO A 53 3.25 -16.23 3.26
C PRO A 53 3.07 -15.33 4.48
N TYR A 54 2.09 -14.45 4.46
CA TYR A 54 1.77 -13.59 5.61
C TYR A 54 1.00 -14.34 6.70
N GLY A 55 0.21 -15.34 6.32
CA GLY A 55 -0.71 -16.00 7.24
C GLY A 55 -0.12 -16.43 8.58
N PRO A 56 1.03 -17.13 8.61
CA PRO A 56 1.60 -17.57 9.89
C PRO A 56 2.41 -16.51 10.62
N ARG A 57 2.58 -15.32 10.06
CA ARG A 57 3.39 -14.28 10.68
C ARG A 57 2.64 -13.54 11.76
N PRO A 58 3.33 -13.07 12.83
CA PRO A 58 2.69 -12.20 13.82
C PRO A 58 2.16 -10.92 13.19
N ALA A 59 1.07 -10.39 13.78
CA ALA A 59 0.46 -9.17 13.27
C ALA A 59 1.43 -7.99 13.23
N GLU A 60 2.34 -7.89 14.20
CA GLU A 60 3.33 -6.83 14.25
C GLU A 60 4.31 -6.89 13.08
N ASP A 61 4.66 -8.10 12.61
CA ASP A 61 5.53 -8.26 11.45
C ASP A 61 4.79 -7.83 10.18
N ILE A 62 3.54 -8.24 10.06
CA ILE A 62 2.71 -7.86 8.90
C ILE A 62 2.54 -6.33 8.87
N LEU A 63 2.32 -5.71 10.03
CA LEU A 63 2.25 -4.26 10.12
C LEU A 63 3.56 -3.61 9.68
N ALA A 64 4.69 -4.12 10.14
CA ALA A 64 6.00 -3.58 9.77
C ALA A 64 6.22 -3.64 8.26
N PHE A 65 5.89 -4.77 7.63
CA PHE A 65 6.05 -4.93 6.18
C PHE A 65 5.13 -3.99 5.43
N THR A 66 3.86 -3.96 5.79
CA THR A 66 2.87 -3.14 5.07
C THR A 66 3.09 -1.66 5.30
N ALA A 67 3.56 -1.25 6.48
CA ALA A 67 3.90 0.14 6.74
C ALA A 67 5.09 0.59 5.88
N ALA A 68 6.10 -0.26 5.74
CA ALA A 68 7.25 0.05 4.90
C ALA A 68 6.84 0.23 3.43
N ILE A 69 5.97 -0.66 2.93
CA ILE A 69 5.45 -0.57 1.57
C ILE A 69 4.61 0.70 1.41
N THR A 70 3.78 1.00 2.39
CA THR A 70 2.94 2.20 2.36
C THR A 70 3.80 3.46 2.29
N ARG A 71 4.88 3.54 3.09
CA ARG A 71 5.82 4.67 3.01
C ARG A 71 6.43 4.81 1.63
N PHE A 72 6.80 3.70 1.01
CA PHE A 72 7.33 3.71 -0.34
C PHE A 72 6.31 4.25 -1.34
N LEU A 73 5.07 3.77 -1.26
CA LEU A 73 4.02 4.22 -2.17
C LEU A 73 3.69 5.70 -1.97
N LEU A 74 3.71 6.17 -0.73
CA LEU A 74 3.51 7.59 -0.45
C LEU A 74 4.68 8.42 -0.96
N ALA A 75 5.89 7.90 -0.92
CA ALA A 75 7.04 8.56 -1.53
C ALA A 75 6.86 8.68 -3.04
N CYS A 76 6.10 7.79 -3.65
CA CYS A 76 5.73 7.85 -5.06
C CYS A 76 4.47 8.71 -5.29
N ARG A 77 4.02 9.45 -4.28
CA ARG A 77 2.90 10.40 -4.34
C ARG A 77 1.56 9.72 -4.51
N ALA A 78 1.41 8.49 -4.05
CA ALA A 78 0.12 7.82 -4.09
C ALA A 78 -0.93 8.64 -3.33
N LYS A 79 -2.10 8.77 -3.92
CA LYS A 79 -3.20 9.54 -3.31
C LYS A 79 -4.11 8.68 -2.46
N LEU A 80 -4.04 7.37 -2.63
CA LEU A 80 -4.89 6.41 -1.96
C LEU A 80 -4.13 5.09 -1.88
N ILE A 81 -4.30 4.36 -0.80
CA ILE A 81 -3.69 3.04 -0.62
C ILE A 81 -4.80 2.01 -0.49
N VAL A 82 -4.75 1.00 -1.34
CA VAL A 82 -5.65 -0.15 -1.26
C VAL A 82 -4.84 -1.32 -0.73
N VAL A 83 -5.30 -1.90 0.38
CA VAL A 83 -4.69 -3.11 0.93
C VAL A 83 -5.46 -4.29 0.36
N ALA A 84 -4.86 -4.95 -0.62
CA ALA A 84 -5.52 -5.99 -1.42
C ALA A 84 -5.25 -7.40 -0.90
N CYS A 85 -4.97 -7.53 0.39
CA CYS A 85 -4.68 -8.80 1.03
C CYS A 85 -5.55 -8.94 2.27
N ASN A 86 -6.32 -10.02 2.36
CA ASN A 86 -7.20 -10.24 3.51
C ASN A 86 -6.43 -10.36 4.81
N THR A 87 -5.32 -11.08 4.80
CA THR A 87 -4.49 -11.25 5.99
C THR A 87 -3.95 -9.91 6.48
N ALA A 88 -3.42 -9.09 5.57
CA ALA A 88 -2.90 -7.79 5.94
C ALA A 88 -4.02 -6.84 6.41
N THR A 89 -5.17 -6.90 5.79
CA THR A 89 -6.32 -6.10 6.19
C THR A 89 -6.71 -6.41 7.63
N THR A 90 -6.86 -7.70 7.94
CA THR A 90 -7.22 -8.11 9.30
C THR A 90 -6.17 -7.77 10.32
N ALA A 91 -4.90 -7.97 9.98
CA ALA A 91 -3.80 -7.83 10.94
C ALA A 91 -3.34 -6.39 11.13
N ALA A 92 -3.47 -5.54 10.12
CA ALA A 92 -2.74 -4.28 10.11
C ALA A 92 -3.52 -3.04 9.68
N LEU A 93 -4.72 -3.18 9.10
CA LEU A 93 -5.38 -2.01 8.48
C LEU A 93 -5.65 -0.90 9.48
N ASP A 94 -6.17 -1.22 10.66
CA ASP A 94 -6.48 -0.19 11.65
C ASP A 94 -5.23 0.52 12.12
N SER A 95 -4.14 -0.22 12.31
CA SER A 95 -2.86 0.35 12.71
C SER A 95 -2.27 1.22 11.60
N LEU A 96 -2.40 0.78 10.34
CA LEU A 96 -1.96 1.60 9.21
C LEU A 96 -2.71 2.92 9.13
N ARG A 97 -4.01 2.89 9.38
CA ARG A 97 -4.81 4.13 9.39
C ARG A 97 -4.36 5.09 10.48
N ARG A 98 -3.95 4.55 11.63
CA ARG A 98 -3.41 5.39 12.72
C ARG A 98 -2.04 5.95 12.40
N LEU A 99 -1.20 5.16 11.71
CA LEU A 99 0.15 5.60 11.32
C LEU A 99 0.12 6.62 10.19
N PHE A 100 -0.86 6.54 9.30
CA PHE A 100 -0.95 7.38 8.11
C PHE A 100 -2.33 8.04 8.03
N PRO A 101 -2.64 8.93 8.97
CA PRO A 101 -4.00 9.47 9.08
C PRO A 101 -4.42 10.37 7.93
N ASP A 102 -3.45 10.86 7.14
CA ASP A 102 -3.74 11.79 6.04
C ASP A 102 -3.94 11.08 4.70
N VAL A 103 -3.96 9.75 4.71
CA VAL A 103 -4.09 8.98 3.48
C VAL A 103 -5.43 8.31 3.41
#